data_8c9dcfbf048ed46db2e53b3ffe4262c8
#
_entry.id   8c9dcfbf048ed46db2e53b3ffe4262c8
#
_cell.length_a   1.000
_cell.length_b   1.000
_cell.length_c   1.000
_cell.angle_alpha   90.00
_cell.angle_beta   90.00
_cell.angle_gamma   90.00
#
_symmetry.space_group_name_H-M   'P 1'
#
loop_
_entity.id
_entity.type
_entity.pdbx_description
1 polymer ?
#
loop_
_entity_poly.entity_id
_entity_poly.type
_entity_poly.pdbx_seq_one_letter_code
_entity_poly.pdbx_strand_id
1 'polypeptide(L)'
;MYTTKVIGVSMTLLVLFAARPLHASPLGNCSLATLNGNYSIFEAATLIGAPPMKMVTSGIIHFDGGGNSSGESITNIEGWGVAAADTFTGTYTVNSDCTYSGDLTGGGVTFHFVGTIAGDGMLQETHYVITDPGWVAPGTVKRIQPTACSVATLKGPYALYGEGTVTAFNPPQPITHVGMVSYDGAGNFFGSDTIMLNGALVPDTFSGTYTVTGDCMIAVEIASTAVGVVHEKGWIVGQGKSTEVHLIVTDPGFVFREATRKQ
;
A
#
# COMPACT_ATOMS: atom_id res chain seq x y z
N MET A 1 -28.62 51.21 -40.97
CA MET A 1 -28.66 49.79 -40.60
C MET A 1 -27.39 49.15 -41.12
N TYR A 2 -26.32 49.16 -40.32
CA TYR A 2 -24.99 48.64 -40.71
C TYR A 2 -24.76 47.30 -39.99
N THR A 3 -24.68 46.22 -40.73
CA THR A 3 -24.35 44.87 -40.23
C THR A 3 -22.84 44.66 -40.30
N THR A 4 -22.22 44.64 -39.12
CA THR A 4 -20.79 44.30 -38.97
C THR A 4 -20.63 42.78 -38.89
N LYS A 5 -19.97 42.19 -39.89
CA LYS A 5 -19.56 40.77 -39.88
C LYS A 5 -18.28 40.65 -39.04
N VAL A 6 -18.33 39.92 -37.94
CA VAL A 6 -17.15 39.52 -37.17
C VAL A 6 -16.61 38.21 -37.79
N ILE A 7 -15.41 38.27 -38.33
CA ILE A 7 -14.67 37.09 -38.83
C ILE A 7 -13.87 36.57 -37.66
N GLY A 8 -14.30 35.43 -37.10
CA GLY A 8 -13.56 34.71 -36.07
C GLY A 8 -12.42 33.92 -36.69
N VAL A 9 -11.18 34.33 -36.44
CA VAL A 9 -9.98 33.55 -36.76
C VAL A 9 -9.74 32.55 -35.63
N SER A 10 -10.03 31.27 -35.91
CA SER A 10 -9.72 30.17 -35.00
C SER A 10 -8.24 29.79 -35.16
N MET A 11 -7.41 30.18 -34.22
CA MET A 11 -5.99 29.85 -34.21
C MET A 11 -5.81 28.50 -33.48
N THR A 12 -5.73 27.42 -34.26
CA THR A 12 -5.44 26.07 -33.71
C THR A 12 -3.95 26.03 -33.37
N LEU A 13 -3.63 26.09 -32.07
CA LEU A 13 -2.29 25.93 -31.54
C LEU A 13 -1.91 24.45 -31.57
N LEU A 14 -1.15 24.03 -32.58
CA LEU A 14 -0.58 22.69 -32.68
C LEU A 14 0.64 22.59 -31.74
N VAL A 15 0.45 22.08 -30.51
CA VAL A 15 1.55 21.80 -29.57
C VAL A 15 2.23 20.50 -30.01
N LEU A 16 3.32 20.60 -30.76
CA LEU A 16 4.21 19.48 -31.05
C LEU A 16 4.98 19.13 -29.77
N PHE A 17 4.54 18.12 -29.05
CA PHE A 17 5.36 17.47 -28.05
C PHE A 17 6.48 16.70 -28.75
N ALA A 18 7.66 17.32 -28.86
CA ALA A 18 8.88 16.59 -29.17
C ALA A 18 9.17 15.66 -27.97
N ALA A 19 8.83 14.38 -28.11
CA ALA A 19 9.26 13.35 -27.17
C ALA A 19 10.78 13.30 -27.18
N ARG A 20 11.43 14.00 -26.27
CA ARG A 20 12.84 13.79 -25.99
C ARG A 20 12.95 12.38 -25.38
N PRO A 21 13.83 11.51 -25.89
CA PRO A 21 14.14 10.29 -25.19
C PRO A 21 14.67 10.71 -23.82
N LEU A 22 13.92 10.39 -22.76
CA LEU A 22 14.42 10.45 -21.40
C LEU A 22 15.53 9.41 -21.33
N HIS A 23 16.79 9.87 -21.48
CA HIS A 23 17.92 9.05 -21.05
C HIS A 23 17.83 9.02 -19.55
N ALA A 24 17.16 7.99 -19.02
CA ALA A 24 17.34 7.62 -17.63
C ALA A 24 18.85 7.37 -17.45
N SER A 25 19.50 8.15 -16.58
CA SER A 25 20.82 7.79 -16.10
C SER A 25 20.75 6.33 -15.65
N PRO A 26 21.76 5.48 -15.95
CA PRO A 26 21.73 4.10 -15.50
C PRO A 26 21.62 4.14 -13.97
N LEU A 27 20.42 3.87 -13.47
CA LEU A 27 20.21 3.48 -12.08
C LEU A 27 21.08 2.23 -11.91
N GLY A 28 21.88 2.18 -10.86
CA GLY A 28 22.99 1.25 -10.67
C GLY A 28 22.73 -0.18 -11.14
N ASN A 29 23.78 -0.95 -11.33
CA ASN A 29 23.74 -2.33 -11.80
C ASN A 29 22.94 -3.21 -10.84
N CYS A 30 21.62 -3.35 -11.06
CA CYS A 30 20.79 -4.29 -10.33
C CYS A 30 21.00 -5.73 -10.83
N SER A 31 20.75 -6.67 -9.96
CA SER A 31 20.79 -8.11 -10.21
C SER A 31 19.82 -8.83 -9.28
N LEU A 32 19.66 -10.13 -9.42
CA LEU A 32 18.84 -10.93 -8.51
C LEU A 32 19.21 -10.69 -7.04
N ALA A 33 20.50 -10.57 -6.72
CA ALA A 33 20.99 -10.31 -5.37
C ALA A 33 20.60 -8.92 -4.81
N THR A 34 20.11 -8.01 -5.65
CA THR A 34 19.57 -6.72 -5.21
C THR A 34 18.31 -6.90 -4.37
N LEU A 35 17.47 -7.88 -4.72
CA LEU A 35 16.31 -8.29 -3.92
C LEU A 35 16.70 -9.50 -3.08
N ASN A 36 17.02 -9.27 -1.79
CA ASN A 36 17.38 -10.32 -0.85
C ASN A 36 16.90 -9.93 0.56
N GLY A 37 16.13 -10.79 1.23
CA GLY A 37 15.61 -10.59 2.58
C GLY A 37 14.09 -10.43 2.61
N ASN A 38 13.58 -9.93 3.74
CA ASN A 38 12.15 -9.78 3.98
C ASN A 38 11.65 -8.38 3.65
N TYR A 39 10.48 -8.32 3.03
CA TYR A 39 9.82 -7.08 2.63
C TYR A 39 8.33 -7.17 2.96
N SER A 40 7.72 -6.05 3.32
CA SER A 40 6.26 -5.96 3.45
C SER A 40 5.64 -5.62 2.11
N ILE A 41 4.61 -6.36 1.73
CA ILE A 41 3.71 -6.05 0.62
C ILE A 41 2.63 -5.11 1.14
N PHE A 42 2.30 -4.07 0.35
CA PHE A 42 1.23 -3.14 0.64
C PHE A 42 0.53 -2.74 -0.65
N GLU A 43 -0.69 -3.23 -0.86
CA GLU A 43 -1.40 -3.14 -2.12
C GLU A 43 -2.85 -2.68 -1.93
N ALA A 44 -3.35 -1.91 -2.90
CA ALA A 44 -4.78 -1.70 -3.11
C ALA A 44 -5.11 -2.05 -4.55
N ALA A 45 -6.05 -2.94 -4.73
CA ALA A 45 -6.40 -3.46 -6.04
C ALA A 45 -7.90 -3.33 -6.34
N THR A 46 -8.21 -3.44 -7.63
CA THR A 46 -9.58 -3.56 -8.12
C THR A 46 -9.63 -4.73 -9.10
N LEU A 47 -10.46 -5.71 -8.81
CA LEU A 47 -10.85 -6.74 -9.75
C LEU A 47 -11.92 -6.15 -10.69
N ILE A 48 -11.61 -6.12 -11.99
CA ILE A 48 -12.50 -5.59 -13.02
C ILE A 48 -13.60 -6.63 -13.29
N GLY A 49 -14.78 -6.37 -12.77
CA GLY A 49 -15.97 -7.22 -12.93
C GLY A 49 -17.21 -6.35 -13.06
N ALA A 50 -18.38 -6.95 -13.01
CA ALA A 50 -19.66 -6.27 -12.98
C ALA A 50 -20.50 -6.76 -11.78
N PRO A 51 -20.44 -6.08 -10.62
CA PRO A 51 -19.68 -4.85 -10.30
C PRO A 51 -18.18 -5.12 -10.11
N PRO A 52 -17.32 -4.08 -10.22
CA PRO A 52 -15.92 -4.20 -9.84
C PRO A 52 -15.79 -4.35 -8.31
N MET A 53 -14.84 -5.19 -7.85
CA MET A 53 -14.59 -5.42 -6.43
C MET A 53 -13.28 -4.78 -5.99
N LYS A 54 -13.28 -4.14 -4.84
CA LYS A 54 -12.10 -3.57 -4.21
C LYS A 54 -11.40 -4.60 -3.34
N MET A 55 -10.08 -4.48 -3.25
CA MET A 55 -9.24 -5.34 -2.42
C MET A 55 -8.09 -4.54 -1.84
N VAL A 56 -7.70 -4.86 -0.62
CA VAL A 56 -6.45 -4.40 -0.01
C VAL A 56 -5.68 -5.60 0.52
N THR A 57 -4.36 -5.54 0.37
CA THR A 57 -3.46 -6.62 0.81
C THR A 57 -2.31 -6.03 1.62
N SER A 58 -2.02 -6.65 2.75
CA SER A 58 -0.78 -6.47 3.48
C SER A 58 -0.13 -7.84 3.70
N GLY A 59 1.19 -7.92 3.55
CA GLY A 59 1.88 -9.21 3.60
C GLY A 59 3.37 -9.07 3.82
N ILE A 60 4.02 -10.23 3.95
CA ILE A 60 5.47 -10.35 3.95
C ILE A 60 5.91 -11.21 2.75
N ILE A 61 6.92 -10.76 2.02
CA ILE A 61 7.58 -11.53 0.96
C ILE A 61 9.06 -11.62 1.27
N HIS A 62 9.58 -12.82 1.16
CA HIS A 62 11.00 -13.12 1.22
C HIS A 62 11.55 -13.34 -0.20
N PHE A 63 12.55 -12.57 -0.58
CA PHE A 63 13.34 -12.80 -1.78
C PHE A 63 14.65 -13.45 -1.39
N ASP A 64 15.03 -14.55 -2.04
CA ASP A 64 16.25 -15.34 -1.72
C ASP A 64 17.54 -14.78 -2.35
N GLY A 65 17.44 -13.75 -3.20
CA GLY A 65 18.56 -13.21 -3.98
C GLY A 65 18.98 -14.10 -5.13
N GLY A 66 18.32 -15.22 -5.33
CA GLY A 66 18.60 -16.24 -6.37
C GLY A 66 17.48 -16.41 -7.39
N GLY A 67 16.40 -15.67 -7.29
CA GLY A 67 15.29 -15.70 -8.22
C GLY A 67 14.03 -16.39 -7.69
N ASN A 68 13.99 -16.80 -6.41
CA ASN A 68 12.78 -17.37 -5.81
C ASN A 68 12.24 -16.44 -4.73
N SER A 69 10.94 -16.47 -4.55
CA SER A 69 10.23 -15.75 -3.51
C SER A 69 9.23 -16.64 -2.80
N SER A 70 8.93 -16.31 -1.55
CA SER A 70 7.89 -16.94 -0.74
C SER A 70 7.34 -15.96 0.28
N GLY A 71 6.14 -16.17 0.77
CA GLY A 71 5.57 -15.27 1.76
C GLY A 71 4.18 -15.65 2.20
N GLU A 72 3.60 -14.72 2.94
CA GLU A 72 2.21 -14.77 3.37
C GLU A 72 1.57 -13.39 3.28
N SER A 73 0.27 -13.35 3.07
CA SER A 73 -0.49 -12.12 2.99
C SER A 73 -1.82 -12.25 3.73
N ILE A 74 -2.34 -11.10 4.12
CA ILE A 74 -3.70 -10.94 4.59
C ILE A 74 -4.39 -10.05 3.57
N THR A 75 -5.49 -10.54 3.00
CA THR A 75 -6.23 -9.82 1.95
C THR A 75 -7.67 -9.63 2.38
N ASN A 76 -8.14 -8.40 2.34
CA ASN A 76 -9.54 -8.05 2.55
C ASN A 76 -10.17 -7.70 1.20
N ILE A 77 -11.23 -8.42 0.83
CA ILE A 77 -11.93 -8.30 -0.45
C ILE A 77 -13.37 -7.87 -0.21
N GLU A 78 -13.82 -6.88 -0.96
CA GLU A 78 -15.19 -6.39 -0.94
C GLU A 78 -16.20 -7.53 -1.14
N GLY A 79 -17.17 -7.63 -0.21
CA GLY A 79 -18.22 -8.63 -0.25
C GLY A 79 -17.85 -10.03 0.26
N TRP A 80 -16.58 -10.29 0.62
CA TRP A 80 -16.12 -11.57 1.18
C TRP A 80 -16.08 -11.60 2.72
N GLY A 81 -16.25 -10.44 3.35
CA GLY A 81 -16.43 -10.27 4.79
C GLY A 81 -15.14 -10.11 5.57
N VAL A 82 -14.41 -11.17 5.86
CA VAL A 82 -13.21 -11.13 6.72
C VAL A 82 -11.96 -11.31 5.86
N ALA A 83 -10.88 -10.65 6.28
CA ALA A 83 -9.58 -10.80 5.64
C ALA A 83 -9.10 -12.26 5.70
N ALA A 84 -8.74 -12.81 4.55
CA ALA A 84 -8.19 -14.15 4.41
C ALA A 84 -6.66 -14.08 4.50
N ALA A 85 -6.07 -15.01 5.28
CA ALA A 85 -4.63 -15.24 5.25
C ALA A 85 -4.30 -16.31 4.20
N ASP A 86 -3.26 -16.09 3.41
CA ASP A 86 -2.79 -17.04 2.40
C ASP A 86 -1.26 -17.05 2.34
N THR A 87 -0.71 -18.19 1.96
CA THR A 87 0.72 -18.36 1.69
C THR A 87 0.95 -18.46 0.19
N PHE A 88 2.08 -17.93 -0.28
CA PHE A 88 2.42 -17.96 -1.69
C PHE A 88 3.92 -18.27 -1.89
N THR A 89 4.22 -18.76 -3.08
CA THR A 89 5.60 -18.92 -3.59
C THR A 89 5.65 -18.37 -5.00
N GLY A 90 6.86 -18.05 -5.49
CA GLY A 90 7.00 -17.54 -6.84
C GLY A 90 8.43 -17.46 -7.30
N THR A 91 8.60 -16.96 -8.52
CA THR A 91 9.90 -16.69 -9.10
C THR A 91 10.00 -15.23 -9.55
N TYR A 92 11.22 -14.70 -9.65
CA TYR A 92 11.45 -13.35 -10.14
C TYR A 92 12.75 -13.23 -10.93
N THR A 93 12.82 -12.23 -11.78
CA THR A 93 14.01 -11.80 -12.51
C THR A 93 14.25 -10.32 -12.27
N VAL A 94 15.53 -9.89 -12.28
CA VAL A 94 15.94 -8.49 -12.13
C VAL A 94 16.84 -8.11 -13.27
N ASN A 95 16.51 -7.06 -13.99
CA ASN A 95 17.32 -6.49 -15.06
C ASN A 95 18.34 -5.47 -14.52
N SER A 96 19.38 -5.22 -15.27
CA SER A 96 20.46 -4.28 -14.89
C SER A 96 19.98 -2.81 -14.76
N ASP A 97 18.83 -2.46 -15.33
CA ASP A 97 18.18 -1.15 -15.21
C ASP A 97 17.27 -1.03 -13.97
N CYS A 98 17.30 -2.03 -13.08
CA CYS A 98 16.48 -2.13 -11.88
C CYS A 98 14.99 -2.33 -12.13
N THR A 99 14.58 -2.73 -13.33
CA THR A 99 13.26 -3.33 -13.55
C THR A 99 13.27 -4.78 -13.09
N TYR A 100 12.12 -5.27 -12.64
CA TYR A 100 11.97 -6.67 -12.26
C TYR A 100 10.60 -7.20 -12.66
N SER A 101 10.52 -8.51 -12.83
CA SER A 101 9.26 -9.19 -13.13
C SER A 101 9.24 -10.57 -12.50
N GLY A 102 8.07 -11.15 -12.36
CA GLY A 102 7.95 -12.48 -11.80
C GLY A 102 6.51 -12.95 -11.72
N ASP A 103 6.34 -14.03 -10.99
CA ASP A 103 5.07 -14.65 -10.66
C ASP A 103 4.96 -14.91 -9.15
N LEU A 104 3.73 -14.96 -8.65
CA LEU A 104 3.38 -15.39 -7.30
C LEU A 104 2.21 -16.34 -7.41
N THR A 105 2.32 -17.52 -6.82
CA THR A 105 1.26 -18.52 -6.77
C THR A 105 0.82 -18.75 -5.33
N GLY A 106 -0.44 -18.46 -5.01
CA GLY A 106 -1.09 -18.66 -3.72
C GLY A 106 -2.58 -18.90 -3.92
N GLY A 107 -3.25 -19.60 -2.99
CA GLY A 107 -4.67 -19.89 -3.08
C GLY A 107 -5.13 -20.59 -4.36
N GLY A 108 -4.22 -21.24 -5.10
CA GLY A 108 -4.51 -21.86 -6.39
C GLY A 108 -4.55 -20.89 -7.59
N VAL A 109 -4.16 -19.63 -7.39
CA VAL A 109 -4.08 -18.60 -8.43
C VAL A 109 -2.64 -18.18 -8.62
N THR A 110 -2.22 -17.95 -9.86
CA THR A 110 -0.92 -17.36 -10.21
C THR A 110 -1.14 -15.96 -10.73
N PHE A 111 -0.39 -14.99 -10.16
CA PHE A 111 -0.35 -13.60 -10.57
C PHE A 111 1.01 -13.29 -11.17
N HIS A 112 1.01 -12.54 -12.27
CA HIS A 112 2.22 -12.03 -12.90
C HIS A 112 2.37 -10.54 -12.58
N PHE A 113 3.60 -10.11 -12.35
CA PHE A 113 3.87 -8.72 -12.03
C PHE A 113 5.10 -8.18 -12.77
N VAL A 114 5.13 -6.86 -12.94
CA VAL A 114 6.31 -6.10 -13.36
C VAL A 114 6.48 -4.91 -12.42
N GLY A 115 7.72 -4.51 -12.19
CA GLY A 115 7.98 -3.40 -11.28
C GLY A 115 9.38 -2.80 -11.42
N THR A 116 9.68 -1.88 -10.51
CA THR A 116 10.96 -1.17 -10.44
C THR A 116 11.48 -1.17 -9.00
N ILE A 117 12.79 -1.26 -8.85
CA ILE A 117 13.49 -1.22 -7.56
C ILE A 117 14.03 0.19 -7.35
N ALA A 118 13.77 0.78 -6.18
CA ALA A 118 14.27 2.07 -5.76
C ALA A 118 14.96 2.00 -4.40
N GLY A 119 15.88 2.94 -4.13
CA GLY A 119 16.63 2.97 -2.89
C GLY A 119 17.63 1.85 -2.74
N ASP A 120 18.29 1.82 -1.60
CA ASP A 120 19.25 0.80 -1.22
C ASP A 120 19.18 0.49 0.29
N GLY A 121 19.76 -0.63 0.71
CA GLY A 121 19.82 -1.02 2.10
C GLY A 121 18.44 -1.06 2.77
N MET A 122 18.29 -0.34 3.87
CA MET A 122 17.03 -0.25 4.64
C MET A 122 15.99 0.68 4.03
N LEU A 123 16.37 1.50 3.05
CA LEU A 123 15.45 2.36 2.29
C LEU A 123 14.99 1.72 0.99
N GLN A 124 15.38 0.47 0.74
CA GLN A 124 15.00 -0.23 -0.47
C GLN A 124 13.50 -0.50 -0.49
N GLU A 125 12.89 -0.07 -1.58
CA GLU A 125 11.49 -0.34 -1.88
C GLU A 125 11.33 -0.69 -3.35
N THR A 126 10.23 -1.35 -3.68
CA THR A 126 9.84 -1.61 -5.05
C THR A 126 8.41 -1.17 -5.28
N HIS A 127 8.13 -0.75 -6.49
CA HIS A 127 6.77 -0.48 -6.95
C HIS A 127 6.45 -1.48 -8.06
N TYR A 128 5.28 -2.07 -8.03
CA TYR A 128 4.88 -3.06 -9.03
C TYR A 128 3.42 -2.88 -9.44
N VAL A 129 3.08 -3.53 -10.53
CA VAL A 129 1.70 -3.71 -10.98
C VAL A 129 1.48 -5.17 -11.36
N ILE A 130 0.30 -5.70 -11.06
CA ILE A 130 -0.15 -6.98 -11.59
C ILE A 130 -0.49 -6.79 -13.08
N THR A 131 -0.04 -7.72 -13.92
CA THR A 131 -0.21 -7.64 -15.38
C THR A 131 -1.29 -8.56 -15.92
N ASP A 132 -1.90 -9.38 -15.07
CA ASP A 132 -2.98 -10.28 -15.46
C ASP A 132 -4.24 -9.50 -15.84
N PRO A 133 -4.94 -9.94 -16.91
CA PRO A 133 -6.20 -9.33 -17.32
C PRO A 133 -7.25 -9.33 -16.21
N GLY A 134 -8.00 -8.25 -16.09
CA GLY A 134 -9.04 -8.11 -15.08
C GLY A 134 -8.58 -7.52 -13.76
N TRP A 135 -7.29 -7.16 -13.62
CA TRP A 135 -6.75 -6.53 -12.41
C TRP A 135 -6.26 -5.12 -12.68
N VAL A 136 -6.53 -4.22 -11.74
CA VAL A 136 -5.84 -2.94 -11.57
C VAL A 136 -5.27 -2.97 -10.15
N ALA A 137 -4.03 -3.36 -10.02
CA ALA A 137 -3.39 -3.68 -8.74
C ALA A 137 -1.97 -3.10 -8.66
N PRO A 138 -1.85 -1.80 -8.33
CA PRO A 138 -0.56 -1.23 -7.96
C PRO A 138 -0.21 -1.59 -6.52
N GLY A 139 1.05 -1.97 -6.30
CA GLY A 139 1.56 -2.29 -4.98
C GLY A 139 2.94 -1.73 -4.72
N THR A 140 3.29 -1.69 -3.44
CA THR A 140 4.61 -1.33 -2.94
C THR A 140 5.14 -2.49 -2.10
N VAL A 141 6.43 -2.78 -2.26
CA VAL A 141 7.13 -3.75 -1.42
C VAL A 141 8.28 -3.02 -0.75
N LYS A 142 8.30 -2.98 0.57
CA LYS A 142 9.25 -2.20 1.35
C LYS A 142 10.02 -3.06 2.34
N ARG A 143 11.33 -2.85 2.44
CA ARG A 143 12.19 -3.69 3.26
C ARG A 143 11.80 -3.65 4.74
N ILE A 144 11.64 -4.83 5.33
CA ILE A 144 11.41 -5.00 6.77
C ILE A 144 12.76 -4.88 7.49
N GLN A 145 12.74 -4.44 8.75
CA GLN A 145 13.95 -4.37 9.57
C GLN A 145 14.60 -5.75 9.72
N PRO A 146 15.94 -5.83 9.68
CA PRO A 146 16.65 -7.09 9.84
C PRO A 146 16.64 -7.61 11.30
N THR A 147 16.31 -6.77 12.27
CA THR A 147 16.27 -7.12 13.70
C THR A 147 14.85 -7.41 14.16
N ALA A 148 14.71 -8.32 15.12
CA ALA A 148 13.41 -8.65 15.70
C ALA A 148 12.70 -7.40 16.24
N CYS A 149 11.42 -7.27 15.90
CA CYS A 149 10.55 -6.21 16.38
C CYS A 149 9.95 -6.56 17.76
N SER A 150 9.47 -5.53 18.43
CA SER A 150 8.67 -5.64 19.66
C SER A 150 7.77 -4.40 19.78
N VAL A 151 6.88 -4.36 20.73
CA VAL A 151 6.06 -3.17 21.00
C VAL A 151 6.91 -1.90 21.17
N ALA A 152 8.12 -2.01 21.73
CA ALA A 152 9.06 -0.90 21.90
C ALA A 152 9.63 -0.35 20.58
N THR A 153 9.46 -1.06 19.47
CA THR A 153 9.87 -0.58 18.13
C THR A 153 9.07 0.66 17.72
N LEU A 154 7.81 0.74 18.14
CA LEU A 154 6.94 1.87 17.86
C LEU A 154 6.88 2.79 19.08
N LYS A 155 7.51 3.97 18.95
CA LYS A 155 7.52 4.99 20.02
C LYS A 155 7.55 6.39 19.44
N GLY A 156 6.68 7.27 19.99
CA GLY A 156 6.58 8.67 19.62
C GLY A 156 5.55 8.94 18.52
N PRO A 157 5.59 10.15 17.92
CA PRO A 157 4.60 10.58 16.93
C PRO A 157 4.88 10.03 15.53
N TYR A 158 3.79 9.70 14.83
CA TYR A 158 3.76 9.28 13.43
C TYR A 158 2.67 10.07 12.71
N ALA A 159 2.96 10.50 11.49
CA ALA A 159 1.92 10.95 10.56
C ALA A 159 1.19 9.70 10.03
N LEU A 160 -0.12 9.78 9.88
CA LEU A 160 -0.92 8.70 9.32
C LEU A 160 -1.73 9.19 8.11
N TYR A 161 -1.96 8.29 7.17
CA TYR A 161 -2.96 8.45 6.11
C TYR A 161 -3.54 7.09 5.75
N GLY A 162 -4.78 7.09 5.30
CA GLY A 162 -5.43 5.88 4.84
C GLY A 162 -6.47 6.16 3.76
N GLU A 163 -6.79 5.11 3.01
CA GLU A 163 -7.75 5.17 1.92
C GLU A 163 -8.46 3.83 1.74
N GLY A 164 -9.69 3.89 1.28
CA GLY A 164 -10.45 2.67 1.02
C GLY A 164 -11.92 2.91 0.76
N THR A 165 -12.70 1.91 1.13
CA THR A 165 -14.16 1.88 0.94
C THR A 165 -14.84 1.28 2.18
N VAL A 166 -15.87 1.93 2.67
CA VAL A 166 -16.79 1.37 3.67
C VAL A 166 -17.87 0.61 2.91
N THR A 167 -17.77 -0.71 2.94
CA THR A 167 -18.67 -1.63 2.21
C THR A 167 -19.94 -1.97 3.00
N ALA A 168 -20.00 -1.57 4.27
CA ALA A 168 -21.21 -1.67 5.09
C ALA A 168 -22.36 -0.76 4.59
N PHE A 169 -22.06 0.26 3.78
CA PHE A 169 -23.07 1.09 3.14
C PHE A 169 -23.52 0.49 1.80
N ASN A 170 -24.73 0.81 1.38
CA ASN A 170 -25.23 0.47 0.05
C ASN A 170 -25.78 1.74 -0.67
N PRO A 171 -25.11 2.27 -1.70
CA PRO A 171 -23.85 1.77 -2.27
C PRO A 171 -22.64 1.95 -1.36
N PRO A 172 -21.57 1.17 -1.54
CA PRO A 172 -20.30 1.36 -0.82
C PRO A 172 -19.77 2.78 -0.94
N GLN A 173 -19.19 3.32 0.15
CA GLN A 173 -18.76 4.71 0.23
C GLN A 173 -17.24 4.84 0.29
N PRO A 174 -16.61 5.70 -0.51
CA PRO A 174 -15.18 5.97 -0.39
C PRO A 174 -14.87 6.65 0.93
N ILE A 175 -13.75 6.27 1.52
CA ILE A 175 -13.21 6.85 2.75
C ILE A 175 -11.72 7.13 2.59
N THR A 176 -11.28 8.27 3.10
CA THR A 176 -9.85 8.58 3.28
C THR A 176 -9.69 9.31 4.60
N HIS A 177 -8.52 9.18 5.21
CA HIS A 177 -8.18 9.97 6.39
C HIS A 177 -6.72 10.41 6.40
N VAL A 178 -6.44 11.46 7.18
CA VAL A 178 -5.09 11.96 7.43
C VAL A 178 -5.03 12.51 8.85
N GLY A 179 -3.95 12.21 9.56
CA GLY A 179 -3.82 12.63 10.95
C GLY A 179 -2.48 12.30 11.59
N MET A 180 -2.53 12.15 12.89
CA MET A 180 -1.38 11.87 13.74
C MET A 180 -1.73 10.77 14.74
N VAL A 181 -0.79 9.83 14.92
CA VAL A 181 -0.84 8.80 15.97
C VAL A 181 0.43 8.86 16.81
N SER A 182 0.32 8.64 18.10
CA SER A 182 1.45 8.54 19.02
C SER A 182 1.44 7.18 19.71
N TYR A 183 2.51 6.42 19.51
CA TYR A 183 2.74 5.14 20.17
C TYR A 183 3.57 5.33 21.44
N ASP A 184 3.21 4.65 22.54
CA ASP A 184 3.90 4.75 23.83
C ASP A 184 5.14 3.82 23.95
N GLY A 185 5.28 2.84 23.07
CA GLY A 185 6.31 1.80 23.11
C GLY A 185 6.01 0.68 24.12
N ALA A 186 4.80 0.66 24.68
CA ALA A 186 4.35 -0.32 25.66
C ALA A 186 3.06 -1.05 25.24
N GLY A 187 2.61 -0.85 24.00
CA GLY A 187 1.43 -1.51 23.43
C GLY A 187 0.18 -0.64 23.40
N ASN A 188 0.28 0.67 23.69
CA ASN A 188 -0.85 1.57 23.56
C ASN A 188 -0.54 2.72 22.61
N PHE A 189 -1.58 3.30 22.03
CA PHE A 189 -1.49 4.49 21.19
C PHE A 189 -2.73 5.36 21.33
N PHE A 190 -2.59 6.61 20.91
CA PHE A 190 -3.69 7.57 20.78
C PHE A 190 -3.40 8.52 19.61
N GLY A 191 -4.45 9.10 19.07
CA GLY A 191 -4.31 10.00 17.94
C GLY A 191 -5.56 10.81 17.63
N SER A 192 -5.44 11.59 16.58
CA SER A 192 -6.55 12.30 15.97
C SER A 192 -6.34 12.42 14.48
N ASP A 193 -7.42 12.39 13.72
CA ASP A 193 -7.39 12.58 12.29
C ASP A 193 -8.61 13.36 11.78
N THR A 194 -8.61 13.56 10.49
CA THR A 194 -9.76 14.06 9.75
C THR A 194 -10.12 13.01 8.71
N ILE A 195 -11.31 12.49 8.84
CA ILE A 195 -11.89 11.51 7.93
C ILE A 195 -12.69 12.24 6.86
N MET A 196 -12.47 11.91 5.58
CA MET A 196 -13.36 12.24 4.48
C MET A 196 -14.19 11.01 4.15
N LEU A 197 -15.46 11.01 4.49
CA LEU A 197 -16.41 9.95 4.19
C LEU A 197 -17.50 10.49 3.27
N ASN A 198 -17.58 9.95 2.07
CA ASN A 198 -18.58 10.35 1.06
C ASN A 198 -18.69 11.88 0.85
N GLY A 199 -17.55 12.58 0.83
CA GLY A 199 -17.49 14.02 0.65
C GLY A 199 -17.75 14.87 1.91
N ALA A 200 -18.03 14.26 3.05
CA ALA A 200 -18.16 14.94 4.34
C ALA A 200 -16.86 14.82 5.15
N LEU A 201 -16.40 15.95 5.72
CA LEU A 201 -15.28 15.99 6.65
C LEU A 201 -15.77 15.69 8.07
N VAL A 202 -15.18 14.69 8.71
CA VAL A 202 -15.49 14.26 10.06
C VAL A 202 -14.21 14.29 10.89
N PRO A 203 -14.09 15.16 11.90
CA PRO A 203 -12.97 15.09 12.84
C PRO A 203 -13.12 13.85 13.71
N ASP A 204 -12.03 13.14 13.96
CA ASP A 204 -11.99 11.96 14.81
C ASP A 204 -10.87 12.03 15.85
N THR A 205 -11.11 11.36 16.96
CA THR A 205 -10.09 11.04 17.96
C THR A 205 -10.17 9.56 18.26
N PHE A 206 -9.02 8.95 18.39
CA PHE A 206 -8.94 7.51 18.60
C PHE A 206 -7.87 7.14 19.61
N SER A 207 -8.04 5.98 20.22
CA SER A 207 -7.03 5.33 21.06
C SER A 207 -7.15 3.83 20.90
N GLY A 208 -6.12 3.10 21.33
CA GLY A 208 -6.16 1.66 21.17
C GLY A 208 -4.93 0.95 21.73
N THR A 209 -4.89 -0.33 21.42
CA THR A 209 -3.78 -1.22 21.81
C THR A 209 -3.18 -1.89 20.58
N TYR A 210 -1.90 -2.26 20.69
CA TYR A 210 -1.22 -3.00 19.65
C TYR A 210 -0.31 -4.07 20.22
N THR A 211 -0.11 -5.13 19.45
CA THR A 211 0.88 -6.18 19.70
C THR A 211 1.84 -6.25 18.51
N VAL A 212 3.08 -6.66 18.75
CA VAL A 212 4.11 -6.81 17.72
C VAL A 212 4.81 -8.14 17.93
N THR A 213 4.90 -8.94 16.87
CA THR A 213 5.65 -10.21 16.85
C THR A 213 7.10 -9.98 16.43
N GLY A 214 7.96 -10.99 16.65
CA GLY A 214 9.38 -10.88 16.34
C GLY A 214 9.72 -10.70 14.86
N ASP A 215 8.84 -11.09 13.95
CA ASP A 215 8.90 -10.91 12.49
C ASP A 215 8.31 -9.58 12.01
N CYS A 216 8.05 -8.67 12.95
CA CYS A 216 7.52 -7.34 12.71
C CYS A 216 6.05 -7.27 12.26
N MET A 217 5.28 -8.37 12.38
CA MET A 217 3.83 -8.26 12.22
C MET A 217 3.24 -7.49 13.40
N ILE A 218 2.29 -6.61 13.10
CA ILE A 218 1.53 -5.82 14.08
C ILE A 218 0.05 -6.15 13.97
N ALA A 219 -0.61 -6.28 15.11
CA ALA A 219 -2.07 -6.33 15.21
C ALA A 219 -2.55 -5.20 16.13
N VAL A 220 -3.59 -4.51 15.71
CA VAL A 220 -4.08 -3.26 16.30
C VAL A 220 -5.57 -3.37 16.56
N GLU A 221 -6.02 -2.87 17.72
CA GLU A 221 -7.42 -2.61 18.05
C GLU A 221 -7.57 -1.11 18.29
N ILE A 222 -8.43 -0.46 17.50
CA ILE A 222 -8.66 0.98 17.50
C ILE A 222 -10.07 1.25 18.02
N ALA A 223 -10.20 2.14 19.00
CA ALA A 223 -11.49 2.73 19.40
C ALA A 223 -11.55 4.16 18.86
N SER A 224 -12.27 4.35 17.75
CA SER A 224 -12.50 5.63 17.07
C SER A 224 -13.83 6.23 17.48
N THR A 225 -13.89 7.57 17.66
CA THR A 225 -15.14 8.27 17.96
C THR A 225 -16.06 8.36 16.74
N ALA A 226 -15.52 8.27 15.54
CA ALA A 226 -16.27 8.39 14.27
C ALA A 226 -16.77 7.05 13.74
N VAL A 227 -15.95 5.96 13.82
CA VAL A 227 -16.26 4.68 13.16
C VAL A 227 -16.44 3.52 14.14
N GLY A 228 -16.20 3.72 15.44
CA GLY A 228 -16.31 2.68 16.46
C GLY A 228 -15.04 1.84 16.60
N VAL A 229 -15.17 0.57 16.98
CA VAL A 229 -14.03 -0.33 17.16
C VAL A 229 -13.66 -0.95 15.81
N VAL A 230 -12.36 -0.89 15.47
CA VAL A 230 -11.79 -1.40 14.23
C VAL A 230 -10.54 -2.21 14.56
N HIS A 231 -10.33 -3.32 13.86
CA HIS A 231 -9.15 -4.16 13.98
C HIS A 231 -8.33 -4.10 12.69
N GLU A 232 -7.02 -3.97 12.85
CA GLU A 232 -6.09 -3.92 11.74
C GLU A 232 -4.93 -4.88 11.94
N LYS A 233 -4.33 -5.30 10.83
CA LYS A 233 -3.09 -6.08 10.81
C LYS A 233 -2.18 -5.60 9.70
N GLY A 234 -0.87 -5.82 9.91
CA GLY A 234 0.14 -5.49 8.92
C GLY A 234 1.55 -5.63 9.41
N TRP A 235 2.49 -4.85 8.87
CA TRP A 235 3.91 -4.97 9.17
C TRP A 235 4.59 -3.64 9.39
N ILE A 236 5.59 -3.67 10.29
CA ILE A 236 6.50 -2.55 10.53
C ILE A 236 7.66 -2.64 9.54
N VAL A 237 7.93 -1.57 8.81
CA VAL A 237 8.99 -1.47 7.80
C VAL A 237 9.94 -0.31 8.08
N GLY A 238 11.11 -0.32 7.44
CA GLY A 238 12.11 0.72 7.60
C GLY A 238 12.79 0.69 8.97
N GLN A 239 13.55 1.72 9.29
CA GLN A 239 14.28 1.83 10.55
C GLN A 239 14.49 3.31 10.97
N GLY A 240 14.51 3.57 12.27
CA GLY A 240 14.78 4.91 12.81
C GLY A 240 13.72 5.91 12.35
N LYS A 241 14.13 6.98 11.67
CA LYS A 241 13.21 8.00 11.12
C LYS A 241 12.44 7.55 9.87
N SER A 242 12.86 6.45 9.25
CA SER A 242 12.14 5.84 8.12
C SER A 242 11.22 4.70 8.55
N THR A 243 10.99 4.53 9.86
CA THR A 243 10.02 3.53 10.35
C THR A 243 8.62 3.89 9.88
N GLU A 244 7.97 2.93 9.24
CA GLU A 244 6.57 3.02 8.81
C GLU A 244 5.83 1.77 9.30
N VAL A 245 4.50 1.88 9.38
CA VAL A 245 3.61 0.75 9.60
C VAL A 245 2.62 0.70 8.46
N HIS A 246 2.47 -0.46 7.85
CA HIS A 246 1.52 -0.72 6.78
C HIS A 246 0.41 -1.61 7.32
N LEU A 247 -0.82 -1.12 7.37
CA LEU A 247 -1.97 -1.78 7.97
C LEU A 247 -3.10 -1.94 6.96
N ILE A 248 -3.88 -3.00 7.13
CA ILE A 248 -5.20 -3.14 6.52
C ILE A 248 -6.24 -3.43 7.58
N VAL A 249 -7.44 -2.92 7.41
CA VAL A 249 -8.59 -3.28 8.25
C VAL A 249 -8.96 -4.73 7.99
N THR A 250 -9.19 -5.49 9.06
CA THR A 250 -9.57 -6.91 9.00
C THR A 250 -11.04 -7.15 9.34
N ASP A 251 -11.77 -6.12 9.76
CA ASP A 251 -13.20 -6.21 10.06
C ASP A 251 -14.05 -6.25 8.78
N PRO A 252 -15.20 -6.95 8.81
CA PRO A 252 -16.17 -6.87 7.74
C PRO A 252 -16.76 -5.48 7.62
N GLY A 253 -17.11 -5.08 6.40
CA GLY A 253 -17.68 -3.76 6.12
C GLY A 253 -16.67 -2.68 5.77
N PHE A 254 -15.39 -3.04 5.73
CA PHE A 254 -14.30 -2.16 5.26
C PHE A 254 -13.42 -2.90 4.26
N VAL A 255 -12.98 -2.20 3.22
CA VAL A 255 -11.83 -2.54 2.39
C VAL A 255 -10.92 -1.32 2.44
N PHE A 256 -10.01 -1.30 3.40
CA PHE A 256 -9.28 -0.11 3.78
C PHE A 256 -7.82 -0.43 4.14
N ARG A 257 -6.90 0.43 3.75
CA ARG A 257 -5.49 0.37 4.09
C ARG A 257 -5.01 1.68 4.72
N GLU A 258 -4.07 1.56 5.64
CA GLU A 258 -3.45 2.68 6.33
C GLU A 258 -1.93 2.56 6.33
N ALA A 259 -1.24 3.68 6.23
CA ALA A 259 0.18 3.75 6.48
C ALA A 259 0.50 4.86 7.49
N THR A 260 1.37 4.55 8.44
CA THR A 260 1.91 5.54 9.38
C THR A 260 3.42 5.69 9.17
N ARG A 261 3.92 6.91 9.28
CA ARG A 261 5.34 7.22 9.11
C ARG A 261 5.85 8.07 10.26
N LYS A 262 6.96 7.62 10.85
CA LYS A 262 7.62 8.32 11.97
C LYS A 262 8.07 9.71 11.58
N GLN A 263 7.82 10.66 12.47
CA GLN A 263 8.27 12.06 12.35
C GLN A 263 9.70 12.28 12.92
#